data_c39295ee82824db364490c514cad6a37
#
_entry.id   c39295ee82824db364490c514cad6a37
#
_cell.length_a   1.000
_cell.length_b   1.000
_cell.length_c   1.000
_cell.angle_alpha   90.00
_cell.angle_beta   90.00
_cell.angle_gamma   90.00
#
_symmetry.space_group_name_H-M   'P 1'
#
loop_
_entity.id
_entity.type
_entity.pdbx_description
1 polymer ?
#
loop_
_entity_poly.entity_id
_entity_poly.type
_entity_poly.pdbx_seq_one_letter_code
_entity_poly.pdbx_strand_id
1 'polypeptide(L)'
;MTNEIVADLAAGTRSRAVAAGLDGYEFDALVETIADPEQWPDVLRAAATRHLETGDRAAEAGLLETAVTAYRTASVWLYFAQAWPTASADGYGASARAQWRAISLREPQARRLSGDSFRAVLRHPAQAGPTGPVVLLVSGLDGAKEEQLAVSDALLSRGLSTVAIDGPAQGELTTVQPFSPDFSRVVTEVIETLRSLDGPWSPSSIGIWGSSLGGHYAVTALAREKRLAAGVVVSGFAKAGWEAMGPYVRSLATVRAGSEEAAARFADSLDVTAEVSSIEAPVFLVDGGQDPLVNGPMTGSWISGEVREGTYRFIEQGDHNVANARWLWLDDAADWIAGNLRPAQ
;
A
#
# COMPACT_ATOMS: atom_id res chain seq x y z
N MET A 1 -15.17 -27.01 6.17
CA MET A 1 -14.88 -25.78 6.99
C MET A 1 -13.41 -25.37 6.95
N THR A 2 -12.45 -26.19 7.42
CA THR A 2 -11.02 -25.79 7.46
C THR A 2 -10.44 -25.53 6.06
N ASN A 3 -10.70 -26.40 5.09
CA ASN A 3 -10.30 -26.21 3.68
C ASN A 3 -10.97 -25.00 2.99
N GLU A 4 -12.18 -24.64 3.37
CA GLU A 4 -12.89 -23.48 2.82
C GLU A 4 -12.23 -22.17 3.27
N ILE A 5 -11.83 -22.08 4.54
CA ILE A 5 -11.14 -20.89 5.07
C ILE A 5 -9.78 -20.68 4.35
N VAL A 6 -9.02 -21.74 4.12
CA VAL A 6 -7.76 -21.67 3.37
C VAL A 6 -8.02 -21.24 1.93
N ALA A 7 -9.06 -21.78 1.29
CA ALA A 7 -9.43 -21.41 -0.08
C ALA A 7 -9.85 -19.93 -0.19
N ASP A 8 -10.65 -19.44 0.75
CA ASP A 8 -11.09 -18.05 0.80
C ASP A 8 -9.91 -17.11 1.04
N LEU A 9 -9.02 -17.47 1.96
CA LEU A 9 -7.80 -16.71 2.25
C LEU A 9 -6.88 -16.67 1.04
N ALA A 10 -6.69 -17.80 0.36
CA ALA A 10 -5.91 -17.88 -0.86
C ALA A 10 -6.52 -17.04 -2.00
N ALA A 11 -7.83 -17.16 -2.21
CA ALA A 11 -8.54 -16.39 -3.24
C ALA A 11 -8.43 -14.88 -3.00
N GLY A 12 -8.60 -14.43 -1.75
CA GLY A 12 -8.48 -13.02 -1.37
C GLY A 12 -7.04 -12.46 -1.40
N THR A 13 -6.03 -13.34 -1.39
CA THR A 13 -4.62 -12.96 -1.29
C THR A 13 -3.87 -13.08 -2.62
N ARG A 14 -4.21 -14.08 -3.45
CA ARG A 14 -3.45 -14.46 -4.64
C ARG A 14 -3.19 -13.32 -5.61
N SER A 15 -4.21 -12.59 -5.98
CA SER A 15 -4.07 -11.49 -6.97
C SER A 15 -3.13 -10.39 -6.45
N ARG A 16 -3.25 -10.03 -5.18
CA ARG A 16 -2.38 -9.06 -4.52
C ARG A 16 -0.94 -9.57 -4.44
N ALA A 17 -0.75 -10.85 -4.08
CA ALA A 17 0.55 -11.49 -3.97
C ALA A 17 1.30 -11.51 -5.32
N VAL A 18 0.62 -11.93 -6.38
CA VAL A 18 1.16 -11.93 -7.75
C VAL A 18 1.43 -10.49 -8.22
N ALA A 19 0.52 -9.57 -7.96
CA ALA A 19 0.69 -8.17 -8.30
C ALA A 19 1.84 -7.50 -7.51
N ALA A 20 2.16 -7.97 -6.30
CA ALA A 20 3.31 -7.54 -5.51
C ALA A 20 4.64 -8.20 -5.95
N GLY A 21 4.59 -9.18 -6.87
CA GLY A 21 5.77 -9.77 -7.51
C GLY A 21 6.06 -11.21 -7.12
N LEU A 22 5.13 -11.93 -6.46
CA LEU A 22 5.27 -13.37 -6.28
C LEU A 22 4.97 -14.14 -7.57
N ASP A 23 5.68 -15.24 -7.77
CA ASP A 23 5.32 -16.20 -8.80
C ASP A 23 4.01 -16.90 -8.43
N GLY A 24 3.03 -16.86 -9.34
CA GLY A 24 1.70 -17.43 -9.10
C GLY A 24 1.72 -18.94 -8.95
N TYR A 25 2.63 -19.64 -9.64
CA TYR A 25 2.76 -21.10 -9.52
C TYR A 25 3.40 -21.49 -8.19
N GLU A 26 4.39 -20.74 -7.69
CA GLU A 26 4.95 -20.95 -6.35
C GLU A 26 3.88 -20.72 -5.30
N PHE A 27 3.09 -19.65 -5.43
CA PHE A 27 1.98 -19.35 -4.52
C PHE A 27 0.97 -20.51 -4.47
N ASP A 28 0.47 -20.96 -5.62
CA ASP A 28 -0.52 -22.03 -5.72
C ASP A 28 0.02 -23.34 -5.13
N ALA A 29 1.24 -23.73 -5.48
CA ALA A 29 1.88 -24.95 -4.97
C ALA A 29 2.06 -24.95 -3.45
N LEU A 30 2.37 -23.78 -2.84
CA LEU A 30 2.51 -23.67 -1.38
C LEU A 30 1.15 -23.70 -0.68
N VAL A 31 0.15 -23.01 -1.21
CA VAL A 31 -1.21 -22.99 -0.64
C VAL A 31 -1.82 -24.41 -0.62
N GLU A 32 -1.58 -25.22 -1.65
CA GLU A 32 -2.03 -26.62 -1.70
C GLU A 32 -1.47 -27.47 -0.55
N THR A 33 -0.38 -27.09 0.08
CA THR A 33 0.20 -27.81 1.23
C THR A 33 -0.45 -27.44 2.56
N ILE A 34 -1.26 -26.37 2.61
CA ILE A 34 -1.86 -25.84 3.84
C ILE A 34 -3.15 -26.61 4.13
N ALA A 35 -3.14 -27.46 5.15
CA ALA A 35 -4.30 -28.20 5.60
C ALA A 35 -5.13 -27.45 6.66
N ASP A 36 -4.50 -26.56 7.42
CA ASP A 36 -5.09 -25.77 8.50
C ASP A 36 -4.71 -24.28 8.32
N PRO A 37 -5.66 -23.34 8.42
CA PRO A 37 -5.37 -21.91 8.33
C PRO A 37 -4.26 -21.43 9.29
N GLU A 38 -4.10 -22.06 10.44
CA GLU A 38 -3.03 -21.72 11.40
C GLU A 38 -1.64 -22.02 10.86
N GLN A 39 -1.50 -22.89 9.85
CA GLN A 39 -0.24 -23.16 9.17
C GLN A 39 0.17 -22.05 8.20
N TRP A 40 -0.76 -21.16 7.80
CA TRP A 40 -0.53 -20.12 6.80
C TRP A 40 0.74 -19.32 7.06
N PRO A 41 0.95 -18.73 8.26
CA PRO A 41 2.15 -17.93 8.51
C PRO A 41 3.45 -18.75 8.39
N ASP A 42 3.46 -20.00 8.86
CA ASP A 42 4.68 -20.80 8.91
C ASP A 42 5.06 -21.30 7.50
N VAL A 43 4.11 -21.71 6.68
CA VAL A 43 4.37 -22.11 5.29
C VAL A 43 4.93 -20.95 4.49
N LEU A 44 4.35 -19.76 4.63
CA LEU A 44 4.84 -18.57 3.90
C LEU A 44 6.19 -18.08 4.43
N ARG A 45 6.44 -18.15 5.75
CA ARG A 45 7.75 -17.84 6.32
C ARG A 45 8.84 -18.81 5.86
N ALA A 46 8.50 -20.10 5.72
CA ALA A 46 9.45 -21.09 5.18
C ALA A 46 9.81 -20.79 3.72
N ALA A 47 8.84 -20.35 2.90
CA ALA A 47 9.11 -19.86 1.56
C ALA A 47 10.03 -18.64 1.58
N ALA A 48 9.74 -17.66 2.40
CA ALA A 48 10.58 -16.47 2.56
C ALA A 48 12.02 -16.83 2.96
N THR A 49 12.19 -17.79 3.87
CA THR A 49 13.53 -18.24 4.30
C THR A 49 14.34 -18.79 3.14
N ARG A 50 13.77 -19.62 2.27
CA ARG A 50 14.46 -20.12 1.06
C ARG A 50 14.92 -18.99 0.13
N HIS A 51 14.08 -17.98 -0.03
CA HIS A 51 14.44 -16.80 -0.84
C HIS A 51 15.50 -15.93 -0.15
N LEU A 52 15.46 -15.76 1.19
CA LEU A 52 16.52 -15.06 1.93
C LEU A 52 17.88 -15.75 1.78
N GLU A 53 17.93 -17.07 1.95
CA GLU A 53 19.15 -17.85 1.76
C GLU A 53 19.69 -17.76 0.33
N THR A 54 18.79 -17.72 -0.67
CA THR A 54 19.18 -17.52 -2.06
C THR A 54 19.76 -16.12 -2.26
N GLY A 55 19.12 -15.11 -1.67
CA GLY A 55 19.61 -13.73 -1.69
C GLY A 55 20.99 -13.59 -1.03
N ASP A 56 21.19 -14.24 0.11
CA ASP A 56 22.47 -14.23 0.85
C ASP A 56 23.60 -14.84 0.01
N ARG A 57 23.41 -16.04 -0.52
CA ARG A 57 24.39 -16.69 -1.41
C ARG A 57 24.68 -15.85 -2.65
N ALA A 58 23.66 -15.24 -3.25
CA ALA A 58 23.84 -14.40 -4.44
C ALA A 58 24.62 -13.12 -4.11
N ALA A 59 24.32 -12.48 -2.99
CA ALA A 59 25.03 -11.28 -2.52
C ALA A 59 26.51 -11.57 -2.25
N GLU A 60 26.82 -12.67 -1.56
CA GLU A 60 28.19 -13.13 -1.32
C GLU A 60 28.95 -13.42 -2.62
N ALA A 61 28.24 -13.95 -3.63
CA ALA A 61 28.82 -14.22 -4.96
C ALA A 61 28.89 -12.98 -5.87
N GLY A 62 28.43 -11.81 -5.43
CA GLY A 62 28.36 -10.59 -6.25
C GLY A 62 27.28 -10.61 -7.32
N LEU A 63 26.32 -11.52 -7.26
CA LEU A 63 25.20 -11.65 -8.20
C LEU A 63 24.05 -10.72 -7.81
N LEU A 64 24.25 -9.42 -8.04
CA LEU A 64 23.39 -8.34 -7.56
C LEU A 64 21.91 -8.52 -7.92
N GLU A 65 21.59 -8.79 -9.18
CA GLU A 65 20.20 -8.89 -9.65
C GLU A 65 19.48 -10.09 -9.02
N THR A 66 20.16 -11.22 -8.85
CA THR A 66 19.62 -12.40 -8.15
C THR A 66 19.37 -12.09 -6.68
N ALA A 67 20.30 -11.41 -6.01
CA ALA A 67 20.13 -11.02 -4.61
C ALA A 67 18.94 -10.08 -4.42
N VAL A 68 18.83 -9.05 -5.26
CA VAL A 68 17.70 -8.08 -5.23
C VAL A 68 16.37 -8.79 -5.44
N THR A 69 16.26 -9.64 -6.47
CA THR A 69 15.04 -10.38 -6.75
C THR A 69 14.66 -11.29 -5.58
N ALA A 70 15.61 -12.06 -5.05
CA ALA A 70 15.36 -12.98 -3.95
C ALA A 70 14.90 -12.26 -2.67
N TYR A 71 15.53 -11.14 -2.30
CA TYR A 71 15.11 -10.35 -1.13
C TYR A 71 13.74 -9.69 -1.33
N ARG A 72 13.40 -9.22 -2.53
CA ARG A 72 12.05 -8.72 -2.85
C ARG A 72 11.01 -9.81 -2.67
N THR A 73 11.24 -10.98 -3.25
CA THR A 73 10.33 -12.13 -3.12
C THR A 73 10.18 -12.54 -1.66
N ALA A 74 11.28 -12.63 -0.90
CA ALA A 74 11.23 -12.92 0.53
C ALA A 74 10.40 -11.89 1.31
N SER A 75 10.55 -10.61 1.00
CA SER A 75 9.77 -9.54 1.63
C SER A 75 8.26 -9.72 1.41
N VAL A 76 7.85 -10.04 0.19
CA VAL A 76 6.44 -10.24 -0.14
C VAL A 76 5.86 -11.48 0.56
N TRP A 77 6.62 -12.59 0.61
CA TRP A 77 6.21 -13.77 1.40
C TRP A 77 6.05 -13.46 2.89
N LEU A 78 6.98 -12.73 3.49
CA LEU A 78 6.91 -12.31 4.89
C LEU A 78 5.72 -11.37 5.14
N TYR A 79 5.41 -10.49 4.20
CA TYR A 79 4.25 -9.61 4.26
C TYR A 79 2.95 -10.42 4.27
N PHE A 80 2.74 -11.30 3.29
CA PHE A 80 1.52 -12.11 3.22
C PHE A 80 1.39 -13.15 4.33
N ALA A 81 2.48 -13.53 4.98
CA ALA A 81 2.45 -14.32 6.21
C ALA A 81 1.74 -13.59 7.38
N GLN A 82 1.54 -12.25 7.29
CA GLN A 82 0.80 -11.46 8.28
C GLN A 82 -0.70 -11.33 7.97
N ALA A 83 -1.17 -11.87 6.84
CA ALA A 83 -2.57 -11.75 6.45
C ALA A 83 -3.50 -12.51 7.40
N TRP A 84 -3.03 -13.61 8.01
CA TRP A 84 -3.80 -14.47 8.91
C TRP A 84 -2.87 -15.37 9.77
N PRO A 85 -3.27 -15.83 10.97
CA PRO A 85 -4.40 -15.37 11.79
C PRO A 85 -4.06 -14.12 12.60
N THR A 86 -2.77 -13.78 12.75
CA THR A 86 -2.30 -12.69 13.61
C THR A 86 -1.29 -11.82 12.89
N ALA A 87 -1.59 -10.55 12.81
CA ALA A 87 -0.62 -9.54 12.36
C ALA A 87 0.23 -9.06 13.54
N SER A 88 1.51 -8.81 13.30
CA SER A 88 2.43 -8.27 14.30
C SER A 88 3.43 -7.29 13.70
N ALA A 89 3.83 -6.29 14.48
CA ALA A 89 4.87 -5.34 14.10
C ALA A 89 6.19 -6.06 13.76
N ASP A 90 6.56 -7.08 14.52
CA ASP A 90 7.78 -7.86 14.27
C ASP A 90 7.75 -8.62 12.94
N GLY A 91 6.59 -9.19 12.59
CA GLY A 91 6.39 -9.87 11.32
C GLY A 91 6.52 -8.92 10.14
N TYR A 92 5.86 -7.77 10.20
CA TYR A 92 6.04 -6.71 9.21
C TYR A 92 7.46 -6.15 9.21
N GLY A 93 8.09 -6.00 10.38
CA GLY A 93 9.50 -5.61 10.48
C GLY A 93 10.46 -6.59 9.79
N ALA A 94 10.15 -7.89 9.77
CA ALA A 94 10.92 -8.88 9.01
C ALA A 94 10.78 -8.64 7.49
N SER A 95 9.55 -8.39 7.01
CA SER A 95 9.28 -8.01 5.61
C SER A 95 10.04 -6.73 5.23
N ALA A 96 9.95 -5.69 6.07
CA ALA A 96 10.63 -4.42 5.87
C ALA A 96 12.17 -4.58 5.78
N ARG A 97 12.76 -5.42 6.62
CA ARG A 97 14.21 -5.71 6.57
C ARG A 97 14.61 -6.41 5.27
N ALA A 98 13.82 -7.40 4.82
CA ALA A 98 14.08 -8.09 3.55
C ALA A 98 13.99 -7.13 2.36
N GLN A 99 12.94 -6.29 2.30
CA GLN A 99 12.79 -5.30 1.24
C GLN A 99 13.92 -4.26 1.27
N TRP A 100 14.30 -3.80 2.46
CA TRP A 100 15.40 -2.84 2.59
C TRP A 100 16.73 -3.40 2.08
N ARG A 101 17.01 -4.69 2.29
CA ARG A 101 18.19 -5.35 1.71
C ARG A 101 18.19 -5.26 0.17
N ALA A 102 17.05 -5.52 -0.46
CA ALA A 102 16.92 -5.39 -1.91
C ALA A 102 17.12 -3.94 -2.39
N ILE A 103 16.44 -2.99 -1.73
CA ILE A 103 16.49 -1.57 -2.11
C ILE A 103 17.91 -1.01 -1.92
N SER A 104 18.54 -1.24 -0.76
CA SER A 104 19.85 -0.68 -0.43
C SER A 104 20.99 -1.19 -1.32
N LEU A 105 20.86 -2.40 -1.87
CA LEU A 105 21.82 -2.93 -2.83
C LEU A 105 21.81 -2.21 -4.18
N ARG A 106 20.66 -1.70 -4.61
CA ARG A 106 20.48 -1.12 -5.94
C ARG A 106 20.31 0.40 -5.94
N GLU A 107 19.83 0.95 -4.83
CA GLU A 107 19.40 2.34 -4.70
C GLU A 107 20.14 3.01 -3.53
N PRO A 108 21.42 3.43 -3.73
CA PRO A 108 22.24 4.00 -2.64
C PRO A 108 21.69 5.32 -2.09
N GLN A 109 20.77 5.94 -2.81
CA GLN A 109 20.11 7.18 -2.37
C GLN A 109 18.81 6.94 -1.63
N ALA A 110 18.28 5.71 -1.59
CA ALA A 110 17.08 5.38 -0.83
C ALA A 110 17.31 5.63 0.66
N ARG A 111 16.25 6.01 1.37
CA ARG A 111 16.31 6.30 2.82
C ARG A 111 15.14 5.67 3.54
N ARG A 112 15.40 5.11 4.71
CA ARG A 112 14.36 4.81 5.70
C ARG A 112 14.07 6.08 6.48
N LEU A 113 12.79 6.42 6.58
CA LEU A 113 12.30 7.57 7.32
C LEU A 113 11.43 7.09 8.47
N SER A 114 11.42 7.85 9.55
CA SER A 114 10.54 7.58 10.70
C SER A 114 10.15 8.89 11.35
N GLY A 115 8.92 8.94 11.80
CA GLY A 115 8.39 10.00 12.66
C GLY A 115 7.66 9.38 13.85
N ASP A 116 6.92 10.19 14.56
CA ASP A 116 6.12 9.76 15.70
C ASP A 116 4.98 8.84 15.22
N SER A 117 4.33 9.19 14.09
CA SER A 117 3.16 8.48 13.57
C SER A 117 3.41 7.66 12.32
N PHE A 118 4.66 7.51 11.83
CA PHE A 118 4.94 6.76 10.62
C PHE A 118 6.28 6.04 10.60
N ARG A 119 6.37 5.01 9.72
CA ARG A 119 7.59 4.40 9.20
C ARG A 119 7.51 4.42 7.69
N ALA A 120 8.58 4.82 6.99
CA ALA A 120 8.52 4.95 5.54
C ALA A 120 9.84 4.61 4.84
N VAL A 121 9.74 4.39 3.54
CA VAL A 121 10.89 4.24 2.64
C VAL A 121 10.77 5.26 1.52
N LEU A 122 11.72 6.18 1.47
CA LEU A 122 11.92 7.13 0.36
C LEU A 122 12.81 6.47 -0.68
N ARG A 123 12.32 6.44 -1.93
CA ARG A 123 13.06 5.98 -3.11
C ARG A 123 13.13 7.10 -4.15
N HIS A 124 14.18 7.10 -4.93
CA HIS A 124 14.50 8.13 -5.90
C HIS A 124 14.82 7.52 -7.25
N PRO A 125 14.34 8.10 -8.36
CA PRO A 125 14.79 7.68 -9.67
C PRO A 125 16.28 7.97 -9.85
N ALA A 126 17.02 7.00 -10.41
CA ALA A 126 18.47 7.12 -10.57
C ALA A 126 18.93 8.33 -11.40
N GLN A 127 18.03 8.87 -12.24
CA GLN A 127 18.32 9.97 -13.18
C GLN A 127 17.59 11.27 -12.83
N ALA A 128 16.85 11.33 -11.72
CA ALA A 128 16.16 12.56 -11.33
C ALA A 128 17.13 13.55 -10.68
N GLY A 129 16.98 14.80 -11.07
CA GLY A 129 17.65 15.91 -10.36
C GLY A 129 17.14 16.04 -8.92
N PRO A 130 17.82 16.91 -8.13
CA PRO A 130 17.56 17.04 -6.69
C PRO A 130 16.19 17.60 -6.28
N THR A 131 15.37 18.03 -7.22
CA THR A 131 14.11 18.75 -6.98
C THR A 131 12.94 18.15 -7.77
N GLY A 132 12.83 16.83 -7.80
CA GLY A 132 11.74 16.15 -8.50
C GLY A 132 10.45 16.06 -7.67
N PRO A 133 9.30 15.82 -8.33
CA PRO A 133 8.04 15.55 -7.65
C PRO A 133 8.12 14.25 -6.85
N VAL A 134 7.29 14.17 -5.79
CA VAL A 134 7.21 12.99 -4.93
C VAL A 134 5.78 12.51 -4.79
N VAL A 135 5.58 11.19 -4.73
CA VAL A 135 4.27 10.57 -4.46
C VAL A 135 4.33 9.80 -3.15
N LEU A 136 3.41 10.14 -2.25
CA LEU A 136 3.19 9.45 -0.98
C LEU A 136 2.30 8.24 -1.25
N LEU A 137 2.75 7.03 -0.87
CA LEU A 137 2.03 5.78 -1.10
C LEU A 137 1.45 5.27 0.22
N VAL A 138 0.13 5.12 0.28
CA VAL A 138 -0.60 4.74 1.50
C VAL A 138 -1.34 3.42 1.27
N SER A 139 -1.05 2.44 2.11
CA SER A 139 -1.61 1.09 2.03
C SER A 139 -2.99 0.98 2.68
N GLY A 140 -3.68 -0.16 2.42
CA GLY A 140 -4.97 -0.48 2.99
C GLY A 140 -4.94 -0.85 4.48
N LEU A 141 -6.07 -1.40 4.96
CA LEU A 141 -6.28 -1.77 6.37
C LEU A 141 -5.24 -2.78 6.87
N ASP A 142 -4.99 -3.82 6.10
CA ASP A 142 -4.03 -4.89 6.36
C ASP A 142 -2.71 -4.68 5.63
N GLY A 143 -2.55 -3.50 5.01
CA GLY A 143 -1.43 -3.18 4.16
C GLY A 143 -0.18 -2.79 4.92
N ALA A 144 0.93 -2.81 4.19
CA ALA A 144 2.21 -2.27 4.60
C ALA A 144 2.92 -1.65 3.39
N LYS A 145 3.89 -0.79 3.65
CA LYS A 145 4.68 -0.12 2.61
C LYS A 145 5.38 -1.08 1.65
N GLU A 146 5.62 -2.32 2.08
CA GLU A 146 6.26 -3.38 1.30
C GLU A 146 5.41 -3.81 0.10
N GLU A 147 4.09 -3.75 0.21
CA GLU A 147 3.16 -4.07 -0.88
C GLU A 147 3.20 -3.03 -2.02
N GLN A 148 3.64 -1.81 -1.71
CA GLN A 148 3.66 -0.70 -2.67
C GLN A 148 4.83 -0.73 -3.66
N LEU A 149 5.68 -1.77 -3.63
CA LEU A 149 6.92 -1.81 -4.41
C LEU A 149 6.68 -1.69 -5.92
N ALA A 150 5.69 -2.41 -6.46
CA ALA A 150 5.38 -2.37 -7.89
C ALA A 150 4.83 -1.00 -8.34
N VAL A 151 3.99 -0.35 -7.52
CA VAL A 151 3.50 1.02 -7.76
C VAL A 151 4.67 2.01 -7.69
N SER A 152 5.54 1.84 -6.69
CA SER A 152 6.76 2.65 -6.55
C SER A 152 7.66 2.52 -7.78
N ASP A 153 7.91 1.30 -8.28
CA ASP A 153 8.72 1.07 -9.48
C ASP A 153 8.11 1.72 -10.73
N ALA A 154 6.79 1.66 -10.89
CA ALA A 154 6.08 2.33 -12.00
C ALA A 154 6.22 3.86 -11.95
N LEU A 155 6.20 4.46 -10.76
CA LEU A 155 6.38 5.90 -10.58
C LEU A 155 7.86 6.32 -10.75
N LEU A 156 8.80 5.55 -10.20
CA LEU A 156 10.23 5.78 -10.36
C LEU A 156 10.66 5.77 -11.84
N SER A 157 10.10 4.86 -12.65
CA SER A 157 10.37 4.79 -14.08
C SER A 157 9.91 6.04 -14.85
N ARG A 158 9.00 6.82 -14.27
CA ARG A 158 8.49 8.09 -14.78
C ARG A 158 9.18 9.33 -14.19
N GLY A 159 10.23 9.11 -13.41
CA GLY A 159 11.02 10.19 -12.82
C GLY A 159 10.41 10.79 -11.54
N LEU A 160 9.45 10.11 -10.92
CA LEU A 160 8.85 10.52 -9.67
C LEU A 160 9.54 9.80 -8.49
N SER A 161 9.86 10.55 -7.44
CA SER A 161 10.25 9.94 -6.16
C SER A 161 9.02 9.36 -5.46
N THR A 162 9.23 8.35 -4.60
CA THR A 162 8.14 7.73 -3.85
C THR A 162 8.47 7.65 -2.38
N VAL A 163 7.45 7.82 -1.54
CA VAL A 163 7.52 7.56 -0.09
C VAL A 163 6.43 6.58 0.26
N ALA A 164 6.78 5.31 0.41
CA ALA A 164 5.85 4.28 0.86
C ALA A 164 5.76 4.31 2.39
N ILE A 165 4.54 4.39 2.93
CA ILE A 165 4.27 4.76 4.33
C ILE A 165 3.50 3.65 5.04
N ASP A 166 3.97 3.27 6.23
CA ASP A 166 3.18 2.65 7.27
C ASP A 166 2.74 3.74 8.26
N GLY A 167 1.46 3.95 8.40
CA GLY A 167 0.88 4.80 9.43
C GLY A 167 0.39 4.00 10.64
N PRO A 168 -0.36 4.62 11.55
CA PRO A 168 -0.92 3.96 12.73
C PRO A 168 -1.71 2.71 12.36
N ALA A 169 -1.47 1.61 13.07
CA ALA A 169 -2.01 0.26 12.85
C ALA A 169 -1.66 -0.40 11.51
N GLN A 170 -0.69 0.14 10.75
CA GLN A 170 -0.21 -0.44 9.50
C GLN A 170 1.25 -0.90 9.62
N GLY A 171 1.62 -1.95 8.88
CA GLY A 171 2.98 -2.44 8.76
C GLY A 171 3.75 -2.52 10.08
N GLU A 172 4.91 -1.87 10.16
CA GLU A 172 5.76 -1.84 11.37
C GLU A 172 5.09 -1.16 12.59
N LEU A 173 3.95 -0.48 12.42
CA LEU A 173 3.16 0.14 13.50
C LEU A 173 1.90 -0.66 13.86
N THR A 174 1.68 -1.82 13.24
CA THR A 174 0.60 -2.74 13.57
C THR A 174 0.70 -3.15 15.05
N THR A 175 -0.40 -3.03 15.79
CA THR A 175 -0.50 -3.30 17.24
C THR A 175 0.40 -2.43 18.15
N VAL A 176 1.20 -1.54 17.58
CA VAL A 176 2.03 -0.57 18.32
C VAL A 176 1.31 0.76 18.51
N GLN A 177 0.60 1.18 17.46
CA GLN A 177 -0.20 2.40 17.48
C GLN A 177 -1.64 2.09 17.07
N PRO A 178 -2.65 2.68 17.73
CA PRO A 178 -4.04 2.50 17.33
C PRO A 178 -4.31 3.19 15.99
N PHE A 179 -5.34 2.76 15.27
CA PHE A 179 -5.80 3.44 14.07
C PHE A 179 -6.03 4.94 14.31
N SER A 180 -5.72 5.74 13.30
CA SER A 180 -6.04 7.16 13.25
C SER A 180 -7.13 7.41 12.20
N PRO A 181 -8.27 8.01 12.54
CA PRO A 181 -9.27 8.40 11.56
C PRO A 181 -8.84 9.63 10.75
N ASP A 182 -7.89 10.41 11.26
CA ASP A 182 -7.33 11.58 10.58
C ASP A 182 -5.89 11.32 10.11
N PHE A 183 -5.78 10.63 8.98
CA PHE A 183 -4.49 10.32 8.38
C PHE A 183 -3.81 11.55 7.75
N SER A 184 -4.53 12.66 7.59
CA SER A 184 -3.92 13.90 7.06
C SER A 184 -2.79 14.41 7.94
N ARG A 185 -2.84 14.15 9.26
CA ARG A 185 -1.76 14.48 10.20
C ARG A 185 -0.49 13.67 9.93
N VAL A 186 -0.64 12.39 9.58
CA VAL A 186 0.50 11.54 9.18
C VAL A 186 1.12 12.09 7.90
N VAL A 187 0.28 12.45 6.92
CA VAL A 187 0.74 13.06 5.67
C VAL A 187 1.49 14.38 5.93
N THR A 188 0.95 15.23 6.79
CA THR A 188 1.61 16.48 7.20
C THR A 188 2.98 16.21 7.84
N GLU A 189 3.08 15.26 8.77
CA GLU A 189 4.34 14.89 9.41
C GLU A 189 5.37 14.36 8.41
N VAL A 190 4.94 13.52 7.44
CA VAL A 190 5.81 13.03 6.36
C VAL A 190 6.32 14.19 5.50
N ILE A 191 5.46 15.13 5.12
CA ILE A 191 5.84 16.29 4.32
C ILE A 191 6.86 17.16 5.08
N GLU A 192 6.65 17.41 6.37
CA GLU A 192 7.61 18.19 7.18
C GLU A 192 8.95 17.44 7.32
N THR A 193 8.90 16.10 7.49
CA THR A 193 10.12 15.28 7.51
C THR A 193 10.88 15.40 6.19
N LEU A 194 10.20 15.29 5.04
CA LEU A 194 10.84 15.46 3.73
C LEU A 194 11.48 16.82 3.56
N ARG A 195 10.85 17.88 4.07
CA ARG A 195 11.39 19.25 4.01
C ARG A 195 12.61 19.46 4.88
N SER A 196 12.73 18.70 5.97
CA SER A 196 13.85 18.78 6.89
C SER A 196 15.08 17.97 6.47
N LEU A 197 14.95 17.13 5.43
CA LEU A 197 16.07 16.30 4.97
C LEU A 197 17.16 17.16 4.34
N ASP A 198 18.40 17.00 4.83
CA ASP A 198 19.58 17.54 4.18
C ASP A 198 19.83 16.82 2.84
N GLY A 199 20.00 17.58 1.78
CA GLY A 199 20.35 17.03 0.48
C GLY A 199 19.40 17.44 -0.65
N PRO A 200 19.42 16.73 -1.78
CA PRO A 200 18.72 17.11 -3.00
C PRO A 200 17.18 16.94 -2.97
N TRP A 201 16.57 16.85 -1.80
CA TRP A 201 15.18 16.50 -1.59
C TRP A 201 14.31 17.74 -1.34
N SER A 202 14.06 18.53 -2.34
CA SER A 202 13.02 19.54 -2.26
C SER A 202 11.90 19.16 -3.22
N PRO A 203 10.85 18.46 -2.76
CA PRO A 203 9.76 18.08 -3.64
C PRO A 203 9.08 19.34 -4.18
N SER A 204 9.20 19.57 -5.46
CA SER A 204 8.59 20.70 -6.16
C SER A 204 7.06 20.56 -6.24
N SER A 205 6.56 19.31 -6.16
CA SER A 205 5.15 18.98 -6.15
C SER A 205 4.95 17.64 -5.45
N ILE A 206 3.91 17.53 -4.64
CA ILE A 206 3.62 16.34 -3.84
C ILE A 206 2.28 15.75 -4.27
N GLY A 207 2.29 14.47 -4.66
CA GLY A 207 1.09 13.69 -4.89
C GLY A 207 0.85 12.67 -3.80
N ILE A 208 -0.34 12.08 -3.80
CA ILE A 208 -0.69 10.97 -2.93
C ILE A 208 -1.35 9.84 -3.73
N TRP A 209 -1.05 8.60 -3.35
CA TRP A 209 -1.63 7.40 -3.94
C TRP A 209 -2.07 6.48 -2.82
N GLY A 210 -3.36 6.16 -2.75
CA GLY A 210 -3.92 5.31 -1.72
C GLY A 210 -4.76 4.19 -2.26
N SER A 211 -4.72 3.02 -1.60
CA SER A 211 -5.50 1.84 -1.96
C SER A 211 -6.36 1.37 -0.80
N SER A 212 -7.64 1.05 -1.06
CA SER A 212 -8.59 0.58 -0.04
C SER A 212 -8.76 1.61 1.09
N LEU A 213 -8.49 1.26 2.36
CA LEU A 213 -8.44 2.22 3.47
C LEU A 213 -7.43 3.35 3.19
N GLY A 214 -6.30 3.03 2.55
CA GLY A 214 -5.36 4.06 2.08
C GLY A 214 -5.95 5.00 1.05
N GLY A 215 -6.93 4.53 0.26
CA GLY A 215 -7.72 5.36 -0.65
C GLY A 215 -8.60 6.35 0.12
N HIS A 216 -9.27 5.90 1.18
CA HIS A 216 -9.99 6.79 2.12
C HIS A 216 -9.04 7.83 2.76
N TYR A 217 -7.86 7.38 3.18
CA TYR A 217 -6.84 8.27 3.74
C TYR A 217 -6.31 9.28 2.73
N ALA A 218 -6.17 8.88 1.46
CA ALA A 218 -5.78 9.79 0.39
C ALA A 218 -6.83 10.87 0.15
N VAL A 219 -8.13 10.49 0.11
CA VAL A 219 -9.25 11.44 -0.01
C VAL A 219 -9.27 12.41 1.17
N THR A 220 -9.13 11.89 2.40
CA THR A 220 -9.07 12.71 3.62
C THR A 220 -7.89 13.70 3.59
N ALA A 221 -6.72 13.21 3.17
CA ALA A 221 -5.54 14.05 3.05
C ALA A 221 -5.69 15.13 1.96
N LEU A 222 -6.23 14.80 0.79
CA LEU A 222 -6.49 15.76 -0.28
C LEU A 222 -7.46 16.88 0.14
N ALA A 223 -8.45 16.55 0.98
CA ALA A 223 -9.38 17.56 1.50
C ALA A 223 -8.70 18.52 2.49
N ARG A 224 -7.76 18.04 3.32
CA ARG A 224 -7.21 18.76 4.48
C ARG A 224 -5.80 19.29 4.27
N GLU A 225 -4.95 18.62 3.48
CA GLU A 225 -3.55 18.99 3.25
C GLU A 225 -3.41 19.67 1.86
N LYS A 226 -3.45 21.00 1.85
CA LYS A 226 -3.50 21.79 0.61
C LYS A 226 -2.17 21.81 -0.18
N ARG A 227 -1.10 21.22 0.34
CA ARG A 227 0.17 21.03 -0.39
C ARG A 227 0.16 19.84 -1.34
N LEU A 228 -0.86 18.98 -1.25
CA LEU A 228 -1.06 17.89 -2.20
C LEU A 228 -1.60 18.42 -3.52
N ALA A 229 -0.86 18.17 -4.61
CA ALA A 229 -1.15 18.71 -5.93
C ALA A 229 -1.94 17.76 -6.83
N ALA A 230 -1.95 16.46 -6.54
CA ALA A 230 -2.74 15.45 -7.26
C ALA A 230 -2.90 14.17 -6.40
N GLY A 231 -3.94 13.38 -6.68
CA GLY A 231 -4.17 12.12 -6.00
C GLY A 231 -4.60 10.98 -6.91
N VAL A 232 -4.20 9.75 -6.53
CA VAL A 232 -4.72 8.51 -7.11
C VAL A 232 -5.36 7.68 -6.00
N VAL A 233 -6.58 7.22 -6.24
CA VAL A 233 -7.40 6.46 -5.29
C VAL A 233 -7.84 5.16 -5.93
N VAL A 234 -7.44 4.03 -5.37
CA VAL A 234 -7.74 2.69 -5.90
C VAL A 234 -8.63 1.95 -4.91
N SER A 235 -9.80 1.49 -5.32
CA SER A 235 -10.81 0.86 -4.46
C SER A 235 -11.03 1.66 -3.16
N GLY A 236 -11.04 2.99 -3.26
CA GLY A 236 -11.23 3.89 -2.13
C GLY A 236 -12.70 4.21 -1.87
N PHE A 237 -12.96 4.81 -0.72
CA PHE A 237 -14.32 5.20 -0.31
C PHE A 237 -14.30 6.50 0.50
N ALA A 238 -15.41 7.25 0.46
CA ALA A 238 -15.55 8.46 1.27
C ALA A 238 -16.12 8.15 2.65
N LYS A 239 -16.87 7.05 2.79
CA LYS A 239 -17.49 6.64 4.05
C LYS A 239 -17.45 5.12 4.22
N ALA A 240 -17.20 4.67 5.45
CA ALA A 240 -17.37 3.30 5.90
C ALA A 240 -18.25 3.27 7.16
N GLY A 241 -18.50 2.07 7.67
CA GLY A 241 -19.17 1.84 8.94
C GLY A 241 -19.04 0.38 9.33
N TRP A 242 -19.00 0.11 10.63
CA TRP A 242 -18.78 -1.24 11.14
C TRP A 242 -19.77 -2.27 10.58
N GLU A 243 -21.07 -1.92 10.56
CA GLU A 243 -22.11 -2.82 10.10
C GLU A 243 -22.04 -3.16 8.60
N ALA A 244 -21.42 -2.30 7.80
CA ALA A 244 -21.22 -2.54 6.38
C ALA A 244 -19.99 -3.42 6.07
N MET A 245 -19.09 -3.61 7.04
CA MET A 245 -17.89 -4.44 6.87
C MET A 245 -18.22 -5.91 6.95
N GLY A 246 -17.73 -6.71 6.00
CA GLY A 246 -17.83 -8.16 6.04
C GLY A 246 -17.01 -8.78 7.19
N PRO A 247 -17.31 -10.03 7.60
CA PRO A 247 -16.67 -10.71 8.73
C PRO A 247 -15.14 -10.75 8.64
N TYR A 248 -14.60 -10.97 7.46
CA TYR A 248 -13.16 -10.99 7.23
C TYR A 248 -12.51 -9.62 7.56
N VAL A 249 -13.06 -8.53 7.03
CA VAL A 249 -12.54 -7.17 7.27
C VAL A 249 -12.68 -6.79 8.75
N ARG A 250 -13.80 -7.16 9.40
CA ARG A 250 -13.99 -6.96 10.85
C ARG A 250 -12.90 -7.67 11.66
N SER A 251 -12.57 -8.92 11.31
CA SER A 251 -11.52 -9.65 12.03
C SER A 251 -10.14 -8.99 11.87
N LEU A 252 -9.80 -8.56 10.67
CA LEU A 252 -8.56 -7.82 10.42
C LEU A 252 -8.48 -6.50 11.19
N ALA A 253 -9.59 -5.76 11.25
CA ALA A 253 -9.68 -4.51 12.00
C ALA A 253 -9.57 -4.75 13.52
N THR A 254 -10.25 -5.79 14.04
CA THR A 254 -10.23 -6.16 15.46
C THR A 254 -8.82 -6.50 15.95
N VAL A 255 -8.08 -7.31 15.18
CA VAL A 255 -6.68 -7.67 15.52
C VAL A 255 -5.81 -6.42 15.64
N ARG A 256 -5.95 -5.46 14.72
CA ARG A 256 -5.14 -4.24 14.69
C ARG A 256 -5.58 -3.18 15.71
N ALA A 257 -6.87 -3.12 15.99
CA ALA A 257 -7.42 -2.20 16.99
C ALA A 257 -7.28 -2.72 18.43
N GLY A 258 -7.00 -4.03 18.59
CA GLY A 258 -6.89 -4.68 19.91
C GLY A 258 -8.23 -5.11 20.53
N SER A 259 -9.36 -4.62 20.02
CA SER A 259 -10.71 -5.09 20.39
C SER A 259 -11.74 -4.76 19.31
N GLU A 260 -12.86 -5.49 19.32
CA GLU A 260 -13.98 -5.25 18.40
C GLU A 260 -14.59 -3.87 18.58
N GLU A 261 -14.76 -3.42 19.85
CA GLU A 261 -15.31 -2.09 20.14
C GLU A 261 -14.39 -0.97 19.62
N ALA A 262 -13.07 -1.14 19.70
CA ALA A 262 -12.13 -0.17 19.16
C ALA A 262 -12.16 -0.15 17.63
N ALA A 263 -12.26 -1.32 17.01
CA ALA A 263 -12.39 -1.47 15.57
C ALA A 263 -13.70 -0.85 15.05
N ALA A 264 -14.82 -1.09 15.75
CA ALA A 264 -16.12 -0.53 15.38
C ALA A 264 -16.11 1.02 15.49
N ARG A 265 -15.60 1.57 16.60
CA ARG A 265 -15.45 3.03 16.74
C ARG A 265 -14.59 3.64 15.63
N PHE A 266 -13.50 2.98 15.27
CA PHE A 266 -12.66 3.42 14.15
C PHE A 266 -13.44 3.38 12.84
N ALA A 267 -14.07 2.25 12.50
CA ALA A 267 -14.82 2.10 11.26
C ALA A 267 -15.94 3.14 11.11
N ASP A 268 -16.69 3.40 12.20
CA ASP A 268 -17.78 4.38 12.21
C ASP A 268 -17.29 5.84 12.18
N SER A 269 -16.00 6.08 12.44
CA SER A 269 -15.37 7.40 12.30
C SER A 269 -14.86 7.71 10.90
N LEU A 270 -14.87 6.74 9.99
CA LEU A 270 -14.42 6.91 8.60
C LEU A 270 -15.50 7.56 7.76
N ASP A 271 -15.61 8.88 7.83
CA ASP A 271 -16.55 9.69 7.04
C ASP A 271 -15.92 11.03 6.66
N VAL A 272 -15.64 11.21 5.38
CA VAL A 272 -15.11 12.44 4.79
C VAL A 272 -16.08 13.03 3.75
N THR A 273 -17.30 12.53 3.68
CA THR A 273 -18.28 12.90 2.65
C THR A 273 -18.54 14.41 2.58
N ALA A 274 -18.61 15.07 3.73
CA ALA A 274 -18.82 16.53 3.81
C ALA A 274 -17.63 17.37 3.28
N GLU A 275 -16.45 16.77 3.13
CA GLU A 275 -15.22 17.47 2.78
C GLU A 275 -14.78 17.20 1.33
N VAL A 276 -15.34 16.17 0.65
CA VAL A 276 -14.89 15.75 -0.70
C VAL A 276 -14.98 16.89 -1.71
N SER A 277 -16.05 17.69 -1.68
CA SER A 277 -16.22 18.84 -2.59
C SER A 277 -15.23 19.98 -2.37
N SER A 278 -14.48 19.97 -1.24
CA SER A 278 -13.42 20.96 -0.97
C SER A 278 -12.06 20.56 -1.58
N ILE A 279 -11.98 19.40 -2.22
CA ILE A 279 -10.77 18.92 -2.90
C ILE A 279 -10.58 19.70 -4.20
N GLU A 280 -9.53 20.52 -4.24
CA GLU A 280 -9.19 21.32 -5.43
C GLU A 280 -8.20 20.60 -6.37
N ALA A 281 -7.38 19.70 -5.80
CA ALA A 281 -6.41 18.90 -6.55
C ALA A 281 -7.13 17.88 -7.47
N PRO A 282 -6.64 17.64 -8.70
CA PRO A 282 -7.17 16.60 -9.56
C PRO A 282 -7.00 15.22 -8.93
N VAL A 283 -8.00 14.34 -9.11
CA VAL A 283 -8.02 12.99 -8.55
C VAL A 283 -8.30 11.96 -9.64
N PHE A 284 -7.45 10.93 -9.72
CA PHE A 284 -7.68 9.75 -10.55
C PHE A 284 -8.21 8.61 -9.67
N LEU A 285 -9.33 8.02 -10.05
CA LEU A 285 -10.00 7.00 -9.25
C LEU A 285 -10.17 5.72 -10.06
N VAL A 286 -9.90 4.57 -9.42
CA VAL A 286 -10.01 3.24 -10.05
C VAL A 286 -10.80 2.32 -9.13
N ASP A 287 -11.87 1.73 -9.65
CA ASP A 287 -12.66 0.72 -8.94
C ASP A 287 -12.79 -0.56 -9.76
N GLY A 288 -12.87 -1.70 -9.07
CA GLY A 288 -13.10 -3.02 -9.62
C GLY A 288 -14.58 -3.40 -9.57
N GLY A 289 -15.12 -3.96 -10.67
CA GLY A 289 -16.50 -4.41 -10.74
C GLY A 289 -16.77 -5.69 -9.95
N GLN A 290 -15.72 -6.44 -9.59
CA GLN A 290 -15.79 -7.67 -8.79
C GLN A 290 -15.19 -7.48 -7.40
N ASP A 291 -15.05 -6.23 -6.93
CA ASP A 291 -14.55 -5.94 -5.59
C ASP A 291 -15.59 -6.34 -4.52
N PRO A 292 -15.31 -7.35 -3.68
CA PRO A 292 -16.26 -7.78 -2.65
C PRO A 292 -16.20 -6.93 -1.37
N LEU A 293 -15.20 -6.06 -1.23
CA LEU A 293 -14.91 -5.32 -0.01
C LEU A 293 -15.33 -3.85 -0.08
N VAL A 294 -15.16 -3.22 -1.25
CA VAL A 294 -15.48 -1.80 -1.49
C VAL A 294 -16.47 -1.71 -2.63
N ASN A 295 -17.74 -1.86 -2.32
CA ASN A 295 -18.85 -1.88 -3.28
C ASN A 295 -20.05 -1.02 -2.85
N GLY A 296 -19.84 -0.13 -1.89
CA GLY A 296 -20.87 0.79 -1.38
C GLY A 296 -21.12 1.97 -2.31
N PRO A 297 -22.11 2.83 -1.98
CA PRO A 297 -22.52 3.95 -2.84
C PRO A 297 -21.54 5.13 -2.88
N MET A 298 -20.59 5.22 -1.95
CA MET A 298 -19.65 6.35 -1.79
C MET A 298 -18.21 5.95 -2.13
N THR A 299 -18.05 5.23 -3.24
CA THR A 299 -16.76 4.77 -3.78
C THR A 299 -16.22 5.74 -4.82
N GLY A 300 -15.24 5.31 -5.61
CA GLY A 300 -14.56 6.16 -6.59
C GLY A 300 -15.49 6.84 -7.58
N SER A 301 -16.56 6.16 -8.01
CA SER A 301 -17.56 6.77 -8.91
C SER A 301 -18.25 7.99 -8.29
N TRP A 302 -18.69 7.88 -7.03
CA TRP A 302 -19.30 8.98 -6.30
C TRP A 302 -18.27 10.10 -6.04
N ILE A 303 -17.07 9.74 -5.54
CA ILE A 303 -16.02 10.72 -5.25
C ILE A 303 -15.67 11.52 -6.51
N SER A 304 -15.58 10.87 -7.69
CA SER A 304 -15.23 11.54 -8.93
C SER A 304 -16.25 12.59 -9.37
N GLY A 305 -17.51 12.42 -8.96
CA GLY A 305 -18.60 13.38 -9.22
C GLY A 305 -18.60 14.58 -8.26
N GLU A 306 -18.03 14.43 -7.08
CA GLU A 306 -18.03 15.45 -6.03
C GLU A 306 -16.77 16.34 -6.04
N VAL A 307 -15.61 15.81 -6.48
CA VAL A 307 -14.37 16.58 -6.58
C VAL A 307 -14.42 17.54 -7.78
N ARG A 308 -13.62 18.59 -7.70
CA ARG A 308 -13.55 19.60 -8.77
C ARG A 308 -13.07 19.02 -10.11
N GLU A 309 -12.11 18.10 -10.08
CA GLU A 309 -11.51 17.46 -11.26
C GLU A 309 -11.27 15.98 -10.97
N GLY A 310 -12.26 15.15 -11.34
CA GLY A 310 -12.24 13.69 -11.15
C GLY A 310 -12.06 12.95 -12.47
N THR A 311 -11.08 12.06 -12.55
CA THR A 311 -10.93 11.09 -13.64
C THR A 311 -11.26 9.71 -13.10
N TYR A 312 -12.31 9.06 -13.61
CA TYR A 312 -12.77 7.76 -13.12
C TYR A 312 -12.53 6.64 -14.11
N ARG A 313 -11.99 5.54 -13.62
CA ARG A 313 -11.76 4.31 -14.37
C ARG A 313 -12.44 3.14 -13.67
N PHE A 314 -13.44 2.55 -14.32
CA PHE A 314 -14.08 1.32 -13.84
C PHE A 314 -13.55 0.11 -14.62
N ILE A 315 -13.10 -0.93 -13.90
CA ILE A 315 -12.58 -2.17 -14.48
C ILE A 315 -13.53 -3.31 -14.12
N GLU A 316 -14.36 -3.73 -15.04
CA GLU A 316 -15.45 -4.68 -14.82
C GLU A 316 -14.99 -6.00 -14.17
N GLN A 317 -13.85 -6.56 -14.60
CA GLN A 317 -13.27 -7.78 -14.05
C GLN A 317 -12.33 -7.53 -12.87
N GLY A 318 -12.15 -6.29 -12.43
CA GLY A 318 -11.24 -5.92 -11.36
C GLY A 318 -11.73 -6.42 -10.00
N ASP A 319 -10.85 -7.06 -9.26
CA ASP A 319 -11.04 -7.43 -7.87
C ASP A 319 -10.71 -6.25 -6.91
N HIS A 320 -10.59 -6.54 -5.61
CA HIS A 320 -10.18 -5.53 -4.64
C HIS A 320 -8.77 -4.99 -4.94
N ASN A 321 -8.61 -3.67 -4.95
CA ASN A 321 -7.43 -2.94 -5.41
C ASN A 321 -7.12 -3.14 -6.90
N VAL A 322 -8.05 -3.73 -7.66
CA VAL A 322 -7.89 -4.06 -9.08
C VAL A 322 -6.55 -4.74 -9.35
N ALA A 323 -6.13 -5.60 -8.39
CA ALA A 323 -4.83 -6.25 -8.39
C ALA A 323 -4.70 -7.28 -9.52
N ASN A 324 -5.80 -7.98 -9.82
CA ASN A 324 -5.90 -8.97 -10.90
C ASN A 324 -5.89 -8.35 -12.31
N ALA A 325 -5.96 -7.04 -12.44
CA ALA A 325 -6.08 -6.36 -13.74
C ALA A 325 -5.21 -5.09 -13.84
N ARG A 326 -4.05 -5.08 -13.17
CA ARG A 326 -3.13 -3.92 -13.15
C ARG A 326 -2.73 -3.41 -14.54
N TRP A 327 -2.61 -4.28 -15.53
CA TRP A 327 -2.26 -3.92 -16.92
C TRP A 327 -3.29 -3.00 -17.61
N LEU A 328 -4.50 -2.83 -17.03
CA LEU A 328 -5.54 -1.98 -17.59
C LEU A 328 -5.57 -0.56 -17.03
N TRP A 329 -4.79 -0.28 -15.98
CA TRP A 329 -4.89 1.02 -15.30
C TRP A 329 -3.60 1.54 -14.66
N LEU A 330 -2.65 0.68 -14.23
CA LEU A 330 -1.49 1.11 -13.44
C LEU A 330 -0.63 2.11 -14.19
N ASP A 331 -0.31 1.82 -15.45
CA ASP A 331 0.51 2.72 -16.28
C ASP A 331 -0.24 4.03 -16.59
N ASP A 332 -1.53 3.96 -16.92
CA ASP A 332 -2.36 5.15 -17.15
C ASP A 332 -2.40 6.06 -15.92
N ALA A 333 -2.62 5.49 -14.72
CA ALA A 333 -2.65 6.23 -13.47
C ALA A 333 -1.28 6.84 -13.12
N ALA A 334 -0.19 6.10 -13.38
CA ALA A 334 1.16 6.57 -13.14
C ALA A 334 1.58 7.68 -14.12
N ASP A 335 1.19 7.58 -15.39
CA ASP A 335 1.39 8.65 -16.38
C ASP A 335 0.54 9.88 -16.04
N TRP A 336 -0.71 9.66 -15.62
CA TRP A 336 -1.62 10.74 -15.25
C TRP A 336 -1.09 11.54 -14.05
N ILE A 337 -0.66 10.88 -12.97
CA ILE A 337 -0.12 11.59 -11.81
C ILE A 337 1.20 12.28 -12.13
N ALA A 338 2.04 11.65 -12.96
CA ALA A 338 3.29 12.27 -13.41
C ALA A 338 3.05 13.55 -14.22
N GLY A 339 2.02 13.58 -15.06
CA GLY A 339 1.60 14.76 -15.82
C GLY A 339 1.12 15.88 -14.90
N ASN A 340 0.35 15.57 -13.86
CA ASN A 340 -0.22 16.56 -12.93
C ASN A 340 0.80 17.10 -11.91
N LEU A 341 1.91 16.38 -11.67
CA LEU A 341 2.94 16.80 -10.72
C LEU A 341 4.12 17.57 -11.38
N ARG A 342 4.23 17.55 -12.71
CA ARG A 342 5.25 18.33 -13.40
C ARG A 342 4.80 19.79 -13.50
N PRO A 343 5.71 20.77 -13.35
CA PRO A 343 5.37 22.16 -13.67
C PRO A 343 4.88 22.24 -15.11
N ALA A 344 3.87 23.05 -15.37
CA ALA A 344 3.49 23.40 -16.74
C ALA A 344 4.73 23.97 -17.45
N GLN A 345 5.08 23.38 -18.61
CA GLN A 345 6.18 23.83 -19.43
C GLN A 345 5.87 25.18 -20.05
#